data_3366a42447d82bee884e1c9a45599c4e
#
_entry.id   3366a42447d82bee884e1c9a45599c4e
#
_cell.length_a   1.000
_cell.length_b   1.000
_cell.length_c   1.000
_cell.angle_alpha   90.00
_cell.angle_beta   90.00
_cell.angle_gamma   90.00
#
_symmetry.space_group_name_H-M   'P 1'
#
loop_
_entity.id
_entity.type
_entity.pdbx_description
1 polymer ?
#
loop_
_entity_poly.entity_id
_entity_poly.type
_entity_poly.pdbx_seq_one_letter_code
_entity_poly.pdbx_strand_id
1 'polypeptide(L)'
;MSSLTPIAPHEVAERALAAAGDGAAALVTVSSEADLRWANSMLTTNGERISTTLTVVATAAVEGGTSMGQASGPVRSELDIEALVERARVTASNGTAAADAQPPVSGGTSASDWRDPAPMTSGDEFAALAPQLGEAFARGRADGVEHFGYAEHEVATTLLATSGGLRLRHVQPTARLELTAKSHSRTRSAWAGRAGRTMAGFSVPLLDDELRQGLGWQGRSVEIAPGRHDTILSPSAVADMLVYLLWSSSARDAAEGRTVFSRPGGGTRVGDTLTAAPLTLTSDPRDPELPSSPFVTSTWSSSMSSAFDLGLPLQPTSWITDGLLTSLVSTRHSAADLGVAATPMIDGLRLTHADGRGSLDDLVRRTERGLLVTCLWYIREVDPRTLLLTGLTRDGVYLVEGGEVVGSVGNYRFNVSPVDMLAQVRDTSETAPTLPREWGDYFTRAAAPAALIEGFNLSTRSDAL
;
A
#
# COMPACT_ATOMS: atom_id res chain seq x y z
N MET A 1 -32.35 13.35 -24.26
CA MET A 1 -31.81 12.52 -23.20
C MET A 1 -31.98 13.30 -21.90
N SER A 2 -32.89 12.87 -21.03
CA SER A 2 -33.10 13.52 -19.72
C SER A 2 -31.81 13.36 -18.90
N SER A 3 -31.17 14.46 -18.55
CA SER A 3 -30.06 14.45 -17.61
C SER A 3 -30.62 14.06 -16.24
N LEU A 4 -30.50 12.78 -15.89
CA LEU A 4 -30.75 12.37 -14.50
C LEU A 4 -29.73 13.13 -13.63
N THR A 5 -30.23 13.99 -12.74
CA THR A 5 -29.37 14.63 -11.73
C THR A 5 -28.76 13.50 -10.89
N PRO A 6 -27.43 13.42 -10.75
CA PRO A 6 -26.81 12.38 -9.93
C PRO A 6 -27.37 12.44 -8.50
N ILE A 7 -27.70 11.27 -7.94
CA ILE A 7 -28.13 11.18 -6.54
C ILE A 7 -26.94 11.55 -5.64
N ALA A 8 -27.15 12.43 -4.67
CA ALA A 8 -26.08 12.83 -3.77
C ALA A 8 -25.53 11.60 -2.98
N PRO A 9 -24.22 11.47 -2.78
CA PRO A 9 -23.63 10.28 -2.15
C PRO A 9 -24.22 9.93 -0.78
N HIS A 10 -24.49 10.93 0.05
CA HIS A 10 -25.14 10.73 1.35
C HIS A 10 -26.58 10.22 1.20
N GLU A 11 -27.32 10.66 0.16
CA GLU A 11 -28.66 10.15 -0.12
C GLU A 11 -28.63 8.69 -0.60
N VAL A 12 -27.59 8.30 -1.40
CA VAL A 12 -27.38 6.91 -1.77
C VAL A 12 -27.23 6.04 -0.54
N ALA A 13 -26.37 6.47 0.42
CA ALA A 13 -26.14 5.74 1.66
C ALA A 13 -27.41 5.64 2.52
N GLU A 14 -28.17 6.75 2.68
CA GLU A 14 -29.40 6.77 3.49
C GLU A 14 -30.51 5.92 2.87
N ARG A 15 -30.71 5.99 1.55
CA ARG A 15 -31.71 5.18 0.85
C ARG A 15 -31.36 3.69 0.92
N ALA A 16 -30.10 3.33 0.69
CA ALA A 16 -29.64 1.96 0.81
C ALA A 16 -29.86 1.41 2.24
N LEU A 17 -29.51 2.20 3.26
CA LEU A 17 -29.69 1.81 4.64
C LEU A 17 -31.18 1.67 5.03
N ALA A 18 -32.03 2.61 4.61
CA ALA A 18 -33.47 2.56 4.85
C ALA A 18 -34.12 1.32 4.20
N ALA A 19 -33.68 0.94 3.01
CA ALA A 19 -34.17 -0.24 2.31
C ALA A 19 -33.62 -1.56 2.86
N ALA A 20 -32.37 -1.56 3.36
CA ALA A 20 -31.72 -2.75 3.93
C ALA A 20 -32.23 -3.11 5.33
N GLY A 21 -32.62 -2.10 6.14
CA GLY A 21 -33.17 -2.30 7.48
C GLY A 21 -32.13 -2.50 8.58
N ASP A 22 -32.52 -3.18 9.65
CA ASP A 22 -31.68 -3.42 10.82
C ASP A 22 -30.49 -4.34 10.50
N GLY A 23 -29.38 -4.15 11.20
CA GLY A 23 -28.15 -4.94 11.01
C GLY A 23 -27.43 -4.64 9.70
N ALA A 24 -27.76 -3.54 9.02
CA ALA A 24 -27.19 -3.17 7.74
C ALA A 24 -26.16 -2.04 7.85
N ALA A 25 -25.28 -1.99 6.86
CA ALA A 25 -24.39 -0.88 6.59
C ALA A 25 -24.34 -0.58 5.09
N ALA A 26 -24.22 0.70 4.73
CA ALA A 26 -24.05 1.19 3.38
C ALA A 26 -22.73 2.00 3.31
N LEU A 27 -21.80 1.53 2.51
CA LEU A 27 -20.53 2.19 2.19
C LEU A 27 -20.62 2.75 0.78
N VAL A 28 -20.57 4.05 0.65
CA VAL A 28 -20.55 4.74 -0.66
C VAL A 28 -19.17 5.32 -0.88
N THR A 29 -18.57 5.00 -2.02
CA THR A 29 -17.30 5.59 -2.44
C THR A 29 -17.52 6.37 -3.73
N VAL A 30 -17.21 7.67 -3.69
CA VAL A 30 -17.10 8.51 -4.88
C VAL A 30 -15.63 8.64 -5.20
N SER A 31 -15.21 8.11 -6.34
CA SER A 31 -13.85 8.27 -6.85
C SER A 31 -13.85 9.25 -8.01
N SER A 32 -12.99 10.25 -7.91
CA SER A 32 -12.65 11.17 -9.00
C SER A 32 -11.17 11.00 -9.32
N GLU A 33 -10.87 10.64 -10.54
CA GLU A 33 -9.52 10.30 -10.99
C GLU A 33 -9.14 11.15 -12.20
N ALA A 34 -7.87 11.56 -12.23
CA ALA A 34 -7.23 12.16 -13.40
C ALA A 34 -5.89 11.45 -13.66
N ASP A 35 -5.58 11.15 -14.91
CA ASP A 35 -4.36 10.44 -15.27
C ASP A 35 -3.68 11.01 -16.51
N LEU A 36 -2.34 10.94 -16.51
CA LEU A 36 -1.47 11.12 -17.68
C LEU A 36 -0.63 9.89 -17.87
N ARG A 37 -0.56 9.38 -19.11
CA ARG A 37 0.31 8.22 -19.44
C ARG A 37 1.20 8.58 -20.64
N TRP A 38 2.40 8.02 -20.62
CA TRP A 38 3.35 8.22 -21.72
C TRP A 38 4.15 6.95 -22.01
N ALA A 39 4.53 6.84 -23.26
CA ALA A 39 5.43 5.81 -23.75
C ALA A 39 6.31 6.38 -24.84
N ASN A 40 7.57 5.93 -24.93
CA ASN A 40 8.53 6.41 -25.91
C ASN A 40 8.66 7.96 -25.93
N SER A 41 8.65 8.58 -24.75
CA SER A 41 8.72 10.04 -24.59
C SER A 41 7.61 10.81 -25.33
N MET A 42 6.41 10.22 -25.40
CA MET A 42 5.20 10.86 -25.93
C MET A 42 4.01 10.55 -25.04
N LEU A 43 3.14 11.54 -24.85
CA LEU A 43 1.87 11.32 -24.15
C LEU A 43 0.98 10.37 -24.96
N THR A 44 0.41 9.39 -24.31
CA THR A 44 -0.47 8.37 -24.92
C THR A 44 -1.91 8.49 -24.46
N THR A 45 -2.12 8.89 -23.20
CA THR A 45 -3.45 9.04 -22.61
C THR A 45 -3.46 10.22 -21.65
N ASN A 46 -4.57 10.94 -21.66
CA ASN A 46 -4.98 11.91 -20.68
C ASN A 46 -6.46 11.68 -20.42
N GLY A 47 -6.83 11.34 -19.21
CA GLY A 47 -8.19 10.95 -18.89
C GLY A 47 -8.66 11.50 -17.55
N GLU A 48 -9.99 11.67 -17.46
CA GLU A 48 -10.68 11.97 -16.22
C GLU A 48 -11.83 10.96 -16.06
N ARG A 49 -12.02 10.45 -14.85
CA ARG A 49 -13.09 9.51 -14.55
C ARG A 49 -13.72 9.84 -13.22
N ILE A 50 -15.05 9.77 -13.18
CA ILE A 50 -15.83 9.89 -11.95
C ILE A 50 -16.68 8.64 -11.83
N SER A 51 -16.68 8.04 -10.66
CA SER A 51 -17.53 6.88 -10.37
C SER A 51 -18.13 6.96 -8.98
N THR A 52 -19.32 6.41 -8.81
CA THR A 52 -19.96 6.22 -7.51
C THR A 52 -20.24 4.73 -7.35
N THR A 53 -19.67 4.13 -6.31
CA THR A 53 -19.87 2.73 -5.96
C THR A 53 -20.58 2.65 -4.61
N LEU A 54 -21.61 1.80 -4.53
CA LEU A 54 -22.26 1.43 -3.28
C LEU A 54 -21.91 -0.02 -2.94
N THR A 55 -21.49 -0.23 -1.70
CA THR A 55 -21.39 -1.55 -1.08
C THR A 55 -22.40 -1.63 0.06
N VAL A 56 -23.31 -2.57 -0.02
CA VAL A 56 -24.28 -2.87 1.04
C VAL A 56 -23.81 -4.12 1.77
N VAL A 57 -23.75 -4.04 3.09
CA VAL A 57 -23.60 -5.19 3.99
C VAL A 57 -24.90 -5.34 4.73
N ALA A 58 -25.50 -6.52 4.67
CA ALA A 58 -26.73 -6.87 5.39
C ALA A 58 -26.46 -8.09 6.28
N THR A 59 -27.14 -8.17 7.42
CA THR A 59 -27.08 -9.34 8.29
C THR A 59 -28.45 -10.00 8.39
N ALA A 60 -28.46 -11.30 8.66
CA ALA A 60 -29.68 -12.07 8.92
C ALA A 60 -29.47 -13.06 10.05
N ALA A 61 -30.49 -13.25 10.87
CA ALA A 61 -30.51 -14.35 11.83
C ALA A 61 -30.73 -15.67 11.10
N VAL A 62 -29.85 -16.63 11.30
CA VAL A 62 -29.89 -17.96 10.70
C VAL A 62 -29.69 -19.03 11.77
N GLU A 63 -29.87 -20.30 11.41
CA GLU A 63 -29.54 -21.38 12.34
C GLU A 63 -28.05 -21.32 12.74
N GLY A 64 -27.80 -21.29 14.05
CA GLY A 64 -26.46 -21.23 14.61
C GLY A 64 -25.88 -19.81 14.80
N GLY A 65 -26.60 -18.73 14.43
CA GLY A 65 -26.11 -17.37 14.68
C GLY A 65 -26.56 -16.31 13.69
N THR A 66 -25.63 -15.44 13.35
CA THR A 66 -25.86 -14.35 12.38
C THR A 66 -25.06 -14.60 11.11
N SER A 67 -25.74 -14.56 9.99
CA SER A 67 -25.15 -14.58 8.66
C SER A 67 -24.93 -13.16 8.15
N MET A 68 -24.05 -13.00 7.17
CA MET A 68 -23.75 -11.74 6.51
C MET A 68 -23.81 -11.92 4.98
N GLY A 69 -24.42 -10.94 4.30
CA GLY A 69 -24.40 -10.84 2.86
C GLY A 69 -23.89 -9.49 2.41
N GLN A 70 -23.16 -9.48 1.31
CA GLN A 70 -22.58 -8.29 0.72
C GLN A 70 -22.94 -8.19 -0.76
N ALA A 71 -23.21 -6.96 -1.22
CA ALA A 71 -23.31 -6.66 -2.65
C ALA A 71 -22.66 -5.31 -2.93
N SER A 72 -21.87 -5.25 -3.99
CA SER A 72 -21.18 -4.04 -4.44
C SER A 72 -21.43 -3.79 -5.93
N GLY A 73 -21.47 -2.52 -6.30
CA GLY A 73 -21.61 -2.12 -7.70
C GLY A 73 -21.76 -0.61 -7.90
N PRO A 74 -21.67 -0.17 -9.16
CA PRO A 74 -21.85 1.23 -9.52
C PRO A 74 -23.31 1.66 -9.30
N VAL A 75 -23.50 2.92 -8.90
CA VAL A 75 -24.82 3.54 -8.74
C VAL A 75 -25.01 4.63 -9.77
N ARG A 76 -26.03 4.49 -10.59
CA ARG A 76 -26.45 5.47 -11.61
C ARG A 76 -27.93 5.85 -11.44
N SER A 77 -28.70 5.03 -10.70
CA SER A 77 -30.14 5.18 -10.50
C SER A 77 -30.59 4.60 -9.15
N GLU A 78 -31.82 4.87 -8.76
CA GLU A 78 -32.46 4.23 -7.60
C GLU A 78 -32.58 2.71 -7.74
N LEU A 79 -32.83 2.22 -8.96
CA LEU A 79 -32.91 0.78 -9.24
C LEU A 79 -31.59 0.06 -8.95
N ASP A 80 -30.44 0.72 -9.16
CA ASP A 80 -29.15 0.13 -8.80
C ASP A 80 -29.04 -0.05 -7.28
N ILE A 81 -29.52 0.93 -6.50
CA ILE A 81 -29.54 0.87 -5.03
C ILE A 81 -30.42 -0.29 -4.57
N GLU A 82 -31.64 -0.38 -5.07
CA GLU A 82 -32.61 -1.44 -4.74
C GLU A 82 -32.05 -2.83 -5.07
N ALA A 83 -31.44 -2.98 -6.25
CA ALA A 83 -30.85 -4.24 -6.69
C ALA A 83 -29.68 -4.69 -5.82
N LEU A 84 -28.83 -3.74 -5.37
CA LEU A 84 -27.71 -4.02 -4.48
C LEU A 84 -28.19 -4.42 -3.09
N VAL A 85 -29.15 -3.70 -2.55
CA VAL A 85 -29.77 -4.02 -1.25
C VAL A 85 -30.41 -5.42 -1.27
N GLU A 86 -31.21 -5.72 -2.28
CA GLU A 86 -31.87 -7.02 -2.39
C GLU A 86 -30.86 -8.17 -2.51
N ARG A 87 -29.81 -7.99 -3.32
CA ARG A 87 -28.74 -9.00 -3.43
C ARG A 87 -28.03 -9.23 -2.08
N ALA A 88 -27.70 -8.18 -1.33
CA ALA A 88 -27.06 -8.30 -0.03
C ALA A 88 -27.97 -9.05 0.96
N ARG A 89 -29.28 -8.70 0.99
CA ARG A 89 -30.27 -9.36 1.85
C ARG A 89 -30.49 -10.82 1.51
N VAL A 90 -30.63 -11.14 0.22
CA VAL A 90 -30.77 -12.53 -0.25
C VAL A 90 -29.55 -13.35 0.10
N THR A 91 -28.35 -12.78 -0.08
CA THR A 91 -27.09 -13.44 0.30
C THR A 91 -27.05 -13.69 1.80
N ALA A 92 -27.40 -12.71 2.63
CA ALA A 92 -27.46 -12.87 4.08
C ALA A 92 -28.48 -13.95 4.49
N SER A 93 -29.69 -13.91 3.94
CA SER A 93 -30.77 -14.85 4.30
C SER A 93 -30.47 -16.31 3.93
N ASN A 94 -29.70 -16.53 2.87
CA ASN A 94 -29.31 -17.85 2.40
C ASN A 94 -27.90 -18.29 2.87
N GLY A 95 -27.22 -17.44 3.64
CA GLY A 95 -25.88 -17.72 4.16
C GLY A 95 -25.89 -18.65 5.38
N THR A 96 -24.70 -19.03 5.81
CA THR A 96 -24.48 -19.71 7.09
C THR A 96 -24.03 -18.71 8.15
N ALA A 97 -24.16 -19.08 9.43
CA ALA A 97 -23.67 -18.26 10.52
C ALA A 97 -22.18 -17.92 10.34
N ALA A 98 -21.86 -16.62 10.39
CA ALA A 98 -20.51 -16.13 10.25
C ALA A 98 -19.74 -16.39 11.56
N ALA A 99 -18.55 -16.96 11.43
CA ALA A 99 -17.71 -17.28 12.59
C ALA A 99 -17.24 -16.03 13.33
N ASP A 100 -17.08 -14.91 12.63
CA ASP A 100 -16.63 -13.62 13.15
C ASP A 100 -17.78 -12.66 13.48
N ALA A 101 -19.03 -13.18 13.58
CA ALA A 101 -20.19 -12.36 13.90
C ALA A 101 -20.01 -11.59 15.21
N GLN A 102 -20.22 -10.29 15.15
CA GLN A 102 -20.14 -9.35 16.27
C GLN A 102 -21.31 -8.37 16.20
N PRO A 103 -21.74 -7.78 17.33
CA PRO A 103 -22.70 -6.68 17.30
C PRO A 103 -22.17 -5.54 16.40
N PRO A 104 -23.06 -4.88 15.63
CA PRO A 104 -22.66 -3.73 14.83
C PRO A 104 -21.92 -2.69 15.67
N VAL A 105 -20.92 -2.04 15.07
CA VAL A 105 -20.28 -0.88 15.70
C VAL A 105 -21.35 0.20 15.86
N SER A 106 -21.57 0.61 17.10
CA SER A 106 -22.57 1.61 17.46
C SER A 106 -21.91 2.84 18.05
N GLY A 107 -22.56 3.98 17.92
CA GLY A 107 -22.11 5.26 18.45
C GLY A 107 -22.69 6.40 17.63
N GLY A 108 -23.39 7.34 18.26
CA GLY A 108 -24.18 8.37 17.60
C GLY A 108 -23.37 9.53 16.98
N THR A 109 -22.16 9.31 16.48
CA THR A 109 -21.37 10.38 15.87
C THR A 109 -21.70 10.48 14.37
N SER A 110 -22.26 11.63 13.99
CA SER A 110 -22.42 12.02 12.59
C SER A 110 -21.30 12.98 12.22
N ALA A 111 -20.60 12.71 11.12
CA ALA A 111 -19.61 13.65 10.57
C ALA A 111 -20.30 14.97 10.23
N SER A 112 -19.71 16.09 10.63
CA SER A 112 -20.29 17.43 10.40
C SER A 112 -20.39 17.77 8.91
N ASP A 113 -19.52 17.18 8.10
CA ASP A 113 -19.43 17.30 6.64
C ASP A 113 -20.14 16.17 5.89
N TRP A 114 -21.03 15.42 6.56
CA TRP A 114 -21.75 14.27 5.98
C TRP A 114 -22.45 14.58 4.66
N ARG A 115 -22.99 15.79 4.53
CA ARG A 115 -23.76 16.24 3.36
C ARG A 115 -22.93 17.05 2.35
N ASP A 116 -21.67 17.31 2.65
CA ASP A 116 -20.83 18.08 1.77
C ASP A 116 -20.60 17.34 0.44
N PRO A 117 -20.52 18.06 -0.68
CA PRO A 117 -20.21 17.44 -1.96
C PRO A 117 -18.85 16.77 -1.89
N ALA A 118 -18.70 15.65 -2.63
CA ALA A 118 -17.41 15.01 -2.79
C ALA A 118 -16.48 15.95 -3.58
N PRO A 119 -15.27 16.25 -3.08
CA PRO A 119 -14.30 17.01 -3.86
C PRO A 119 -13.85 16.18 -5.07
N MET A 120 -13.51 16.90 -6.13
CA MET A 120 -13.16 16.31 -7.41
C MET A 120 -11.72 16.69 -7.77
N THR A 121 -11.10 15.87 -8.61
CA THR A 121 -9.84 16.18 -9.27
C THR A 121 -10.05 16.37 -10.77
N SER A 122 -9.08 17.00 -11.44
CA SER A 122 -9.07 17.19 -12.89
C SER A 122 -7.64 17.18 -13.43
N GLY A 123 -7.48 17.25 -14.74
CA GLY A 123 -6.18 17.41 -15.39
C GLY A 123 -5.37 18.63 -14.96
N ASP A 124 -6.00 19.60 -14.27
CA ASP A 124 -5.31 20.77 -13.72
C ASP A 124 -4.25 20.40 -12.67
N GLU A 125 -4.40 19.26 -11.99
CA GLU A 125 -3.37 18.72 -11.08
C GLU A 125 -2.03 18.51 -11.77
N PHE A 126 -2.02 18.28 -13.07
CA PHE A 126 -0.80 18.06 -13.85
C PHE A 126 -0.25 19.35 -14.51
N ALA A 127 -0.86 20.51 -14.28
CA ALA A 127 -0.47 21.76 -14.94
C ALA A 127 1.01 22.13 -14.73
N ALA A 128 1.55 21.88 -13.53
CA ALA A 128 2.96 22.10 -13.23
C ALA A 128 3.87 20.95 -13.72
N LEU A 129 3.34 19.73 -13.80
CA LEU A 129 4.09 18.50 -14.14
C LEU A 129 4.28 18.38 -15.67
N ALA A 130 3.25 18.67 -16.46
CA ALA A 130 3.24 18.43 -17.90
C ALA A 130 4.35 19.18 -18.66
N PRO A 131 4.64 20.47 -18.39
CA PRO A 131 5.80 21.15 -18.98
C PRO A 131 7.13 20.49 -18.64
N GLN A 132 7.33 20.07 -17.39
CA GLN A 132 8.55 19.39 -16.94
C GLN A 132 8.74 18.04 -17.65
N LEU A 133 7.65 17.28 -17.87
CA LEU A 133 7.70 16.06 -18.70
C LEU A 133 8.10 16.39 -20.14
N GLY A 134 7.54 17.45 -20.72
CA GLY A 134 7.91 17.92 -22.06
C GLY A 134 9.41 18.21 -22.19
N GLU A 135 10.00 18.88 -21.21
CA GLU A 135 11.45 19.16 -21.13
C GLU A 135 12.27 17.90 -20.98
N ALA A 136 11.88 16.99 -20.08
CA ALA A 136 12.55 15.69 -19.90
C ALA A 136 12.50 14.86 -21.18
N PHE A 137 11.37 14.82 -21.89
CA PHE A 137 11.24 14.13 -23.17
C PHE A 137 12.11 14.77 -24.28
N ALA A 138 12.20 16.10 -24.33
CA ALA A 138 13.07 16.79 -25.27
C ALA A 138 14.54 16.47 -25.01
N ARG A 139 14.97 16.53 -23.76
CA ARG A 139 16.32 16.13 -23.31
C ARG A 139 16.59 14.67 -23.64
N GLY A 140 15.64 13.78 -23.37
CA GLY A 140 15.76 12.35 -23.66
C GLY A 140 15.95 12.05 -25.15
N ARG A 141 15.20 12.72 -26.03
CA ARG A 141 15.38 12.56 -27.49
C ARG A 141 16.78 12.99 -27.97
N ALA A 142 17.34 14.03 -27.36
CA ALA A 142 18.69 14.49 -27.71
C ALA A 142 19.77 13.47 -27.28
N ASP A 143 19.55 12.79 -26.15
CA ASP A 143 20.52 11.87 -25.51
C ASP A 143 20.25 10.39 -25.80
N GLY A 144 19.23 10.05 -26.56
CA GLY A 144 18.85 8.66 -26.85
C GLY A 144 18.24 7.93 -25.63
N VAL A 145 17.53 8.68 -24.77
CA VAL A 145 16.80 8.17 -23.61
C VAL A 145 15.30 8.21 -23.88
N GLU A 146 14.63 7.09 -23.71
CA GLU A 146 13.17 6.94 -23.85
C GLU A 146 12.52 6.90 -22.48
N HIS A 147 11.48 7.70 -22.28
CA HIS A 147 10.71 7.73 -21.04
C HIS A 147 9.38 7.00 -21.19
N PHE A 148 9.03 6.23 -20.14
CA PHE A 148 7.77 5.52 -19.97
C PHE A 148 7.23 5.83 -18.57
N GLY A 149 5.92 5.78 -18.39
CA GLY A 149 5.35 5.95 -17.06
C GLY A 149 3.96 6.55 -17.08
N TYR A 150 3.55 6.97 -15.89
CA TYR A 150 2.26 7.63 -15.68
C TYR A 150 2.29 8.52 -14.43
N ALA A 151 1.36 9.48 -14.42
CA ALA A 151 0.99 10.25 -13.26
C ALA A 151 -0.51 10.08 -13.04
N GLU A 152 -0.93 9.91 -11.80
CA GLU A 152 -2.31 9.68 -11.41
C GLU A 152 -2.62 10.48 -10.14
N HIS A 153 -3.76 11.16 -10.14
CA HIS A 153 -4.31 11.78 -8.96
C HIS A 153 -5.75 11.33 -8.77
N GLU A 154 -6.03 10.79 -7.60
CA GLU A 154 -7.36 10.35 -7.19
C GLU A 154 -7.82 11.12 -5.97
N VAL A 155 -9.10 11.47 -5.92
CA VAL A 155 -9.78 11.91 -4.70
C VAL A 155 -10.94 10.95 -4.45
N ALA A 156 -10.77 10.05 -3.48
CA ALA A 156 -11.80 9.13 -3.05
C ALA A 156 -12.55 9.69 -1.82
N THR A 157 -13.87 9.86 -1.92
CA THR A 157 -14.72 10.23 -0.79
C THR A 157 -15.52 9.00 -0.36
N THR A 158 -15.28 8.55 0.86
CA THR A 158 -15.98 7.41 1.47
C THR A 158 -16.99 7.89 2.48
N LEU A 159 -18.24 7.45 2.34
CA LEU A 159 -19.34 7.69 3.28
C LEU A 159 -19.81 6.35 3.82
N LEU A 160 -19.86 6.21 5.14
CA LEU A 160 -20.38 5.02 5.81
C LEU A 160 -21.62 5.39 6.63
N ALA A 161 -22.76 4.78 6.31
CA ALA A 161 -23.97 4.80 7.09
C ALA A 161 -24.25 3.41 7.67
N THR A 162 -24.59 3.31 8.97
CA THR A 162 -24.96 2.04 9.59
C THR A 162 -26.30 2.14 10.30
N SER A 163 -27.01 1.02 10.44
CA SER A 163 -28.23 0.92 11.26
C SER A 163 -27.96 1.19 12.75
N GLY A 164 -26.70 1.05 13.19
CA GLY A 164 -26.24 1.44 14.54
C GLY A 164 -26.06 2.95 14.75
N GLY A 165 -26.42 3.79 13.77
CA GLY A 165 -26.45 5.24 13.87
C GLY A 165 -25.18 5.97 13.42
N LEU A 166 -24.16 5.26 12.93
CA LEU A 166 -22.95 5.91 12.39
C LEU A 166 -23.23 6.62 11.08
N ARG A 167 -22.66 7.81 10.91
CA ARG A 167 -22.56 8.58 9.67
C ARG A 167 -21.16 9.15 9.58
N LEU A 168 -20.26 8.37 8.96
CA LEU A 168 -18.85 8.68 8.89
C LEU A 168 -18.47 9.07 7.46
N ARG A 169 -17.56 10.02 7.33
CA ARG A 169 -17.04 10.50 6.07
C ARG A 169 -15.54 10.62 6.13
N HIS A 170 -14.88 10.22 5.05
CA HIS A 170 -13.45 10.40 4.84
C HIS A 170 -13.17 10.81 3.40
N VAL A 171 -12.24 11.75 3.21
CA VAL A 171 -11.76 12.18 1.91
C VAL A 171 -10.28 11.85 1.81
N GLN A 172 -9.94 11.01 0.83
CA GLN A 172 -8.59 10.53 0.61
C GLN A 172 -8.07 11.01 -0.75
N PRO A 173 -7.27 12.08 -0.81
CA PRO A 173 -6.50 12.38 -1.99
C PRO A 173 -5.25 11.48 -2.05
N THR A 174 -4.94 10.99 -3.24
CA THR A 174 -3.76 10.15 -3.52
C THR A 174 -3.14 10.58 -4.84
N ALA A 175 -1.84 10.86 -4.84
CA ALA A 175 -1.06 11.20 -6.00
C ALA A 175 0.04 10.16 -6.20
N ARG A 176 0.27 9.76 -7.44
CA ARG A 176 1.32 8.82 -7.83
C ARG A 176 1.99 9.28 -9.12
N LEU A 177 3.32 9.21 -9.13
CA LEU A 177 4.14 9.49 -10.31
C LEU A 177 5.18 8.39 -10.45
N GLU A 178 5.20 7.73 -11.60
CA GLU A 178 6.21 6.75 -11.93
C GLU A 178 6.87 7.08 -13.27
N LEU A 179 8.20 7.08 -13.27
CA LEU A 179 9.02 7.20 -14.46
C LEU A 179 9.95 6.01 -14.60
N THR A 180 10.01 5.48 -15.81
CA THR A 180 11.05 4.55 -16.23
C THR A 180 11.80 5.18 -17.39
N ALA A 181 13.12 5.22 -17.34
CA ALA A 181 13.97 5.65 -18.43
C ALA A 181 14.73 4.45 -19.02
N LYS A 182 14.77 4.38 -20.35
CA LYS A 182 15.50 3.34 -21.09
C LYS A 182 16.45 3.97 -22.09
N SER A 183 17.62 3.35 -22.26
CA SER A 183 18.63 3.83 -23.24
C SER A 183 19.37 2.64 -23.89
N HIS A 184 20.24 2.94 -24.87
CA HIS A 184 21.05 1.93 -25.57
C HIS A 184 20.21 0.82 -26.16
N SER A 185 19.20 1.18 -26.97
CA SER A 185 18.21 0.25 -27.54
C SER A 185 17.50 -0.58 -26.47
N ARG A 186 17.20 0.08 -25.32
CA ARG A 186 16.50 -0.49 -24.15
C ARG A 186 17.25 -1.57 -23.36
N THR A 187 18.56 -1.71 -23.59
CA THR A 187 19.39 -2.64 -22.80
C THR A 187 19.72 -2.08 -21.41
N ARG A 188 19.50 -0.77 -21.19
CA ARG A 188 19.62 -0.14 -19.88
C ARG A 188 18.26 0.39 -19.46
N SER A 189 17.92 0.21 -18.20
CA SER A 189 16.65 0.63 -17.62
C SER A 189 16.86 1.12 -16.20
N ALA A 190 16.18 2.22 -15.84
CA ALA A 190 16.11 2.74 -14.47
C ALA A 190 14.67 3.16 -14.18
N TRP A 191 14.26 3.04 -12.92
CA TRP A 191 12.93 3.38 -12.44
C TRP A 191 13.03 4.31 -11.24
N ALA A 192 12.10 5.27 -11.15
CA ALA A 192 11.88 6.12 -10.01
C ALA A 192 10.37 6.37 -9.82
N GLY A 193 9.90 6.37 -8.58
CA GLY A 193 8.50 6.61 -8.25
C GLY A 193 8.33 7.48 -7.03
N ARG A 194 7.20 8.20 -6.98
CA ARG A 194 6.78 9.03 -5.85
C ARG A 194 5.30 8.84 -5.58
N ALA A 195 4.96 8.83 -4.31
CA ALA A 195 3.57 8.85 -3.85
C ALA A 195 3.35 10.01 -2.87
N GLY A 196 2.13 10.52 -2.81
CA GLY A 196 1.75 11.63 -1.95
C GLY A 196 0.27 11.92 -2.00
N ARG A 197 -0.13 13.13 -1.59
CA ARG A 197 -1.53 13.56 -1.58
C ARG A 197 -1.92 14.37 -2.82
N THR A 198 -0.97 15.08 -3.41
CA THR A 198 -1.14 15.94 -4.58
C THR A 198 0.10 15.87 -5.45
N MET A 199 0.03 16.32 -6.69
CA MET A 199 1.18 16.45 -7.57
C MET A 199 2.12 17.62 -7.15
N ALA A 200 1.67 18.50 -6.28
CA ALA A 200 2.51 19.58 -5.75
C ALA A 200 3.68 18.99 -4.95
N GLY A 201 4.89 19.37 -5.32
CA GLY A 201 6.11 18.83 -4.70
C GLY A 201 6.75 17.67 -5.46
N PHE A 202 6.10 17.08 -6.45
CA PHE A 202 6.77 16.15 -7.36
C PHE A 202 7.57 16.95 -8.40
N SER A 203 8.82 16.56 -8.61
CA SER A 203 9.75 17.20 -9.52
C SER A 203 10.23 16.20 -10.57
N VAL A 204 9.78 16.37 -11.81
CA VAL A 204 10.25 15.55 -12.94
C VAL A 204 11.75 15.73 -13.18
N PRO A 205 12.32 16.96 -13.12
CA PRO A 205 13.77 17.13 -13.25
C PRO A 205 14.59 16.30 -12.27
N LEU A 206 14.20 16.27 -10.98
CA LEU A 206 14.90 15.47 -9.96
C LEU A 206 14.78 13.97 -10.26
N LEU A 207 13.59 13.51 -10.67
CA LEU A 207 13.39 12.10 -11.04
C LEU A 207 14.17 11.73 -12.31
N ASP A 208 14.20 12.61 -13.33
CA ASP A 208 14.95 12.35 -14.55
C ASP A 208 16.47 12.33 -14.29
N ASP A 209 16.96 13.16 -13.37
CA ASP A 209 18.38 13.13 -12.96
C ASP A 209 18.72 11.85 -12.20
N GLU A 210 17.85 11.37 -11.30
CA GLU A 210 17.97 10.07 -10.63
C GLU A 210 17.99 8.90 -11.64
N LEU A 211 17.09 8.92 -12.62
CA LEU A 211 17.05 7.92 -13.68
C LEU A 211 18.31 7.94 -14.55
N ARG A 212 18.79 9.11 -14.93
CA ARG A 212 20.03 9.27 -15.72
C ARG A 212 21.26 8.81 -14.98
N GLN A 213 21.32 9.07 -13.67
CA GLN A 213 22.37 8.54 -12.80
C GLN A 213 22.36 7.02 -12.84
N GLY A 214 21.20 6.37 -12.65
CA GLY A 214 21.05 4.92 -12.73
C GLY A 214 21.44 4.34 -14.09
N LEU A 215 21.03 4.98 -15.20
CA LEU A 215 21.45 4.59 -16.55
C LEU A 215 22.96 4.75 -16.77
N GLY A 216 23.56 5.79 -16.18
CA GLY A 216 25.01 6.05 -16.22
C GLY A 216 25.80 4.94 -15.53
N TRP A 217 25.37 4.51 -14.37
CA TRP A 217 25.99 3.39 -13.63
C TRP A 217 25.98 2.07 -14.41
N GLN A 218 25.03 1.88 -15.31
CA GLN A 218 24.95 0.71 -16.19
C GLN A 218 25.96 0.76 -17.37
N GLY A 219 26.78 1.80 -17.45
CA GLY A 219 27.87 1.90 -18.42
C GLY A 219 28.95 0.84 -18.26
N ARG A 220 29.11 0.30 -17.04
CA ARG A 220 30.04 -0.78 -16.72
C ARG A 220 29.26 -1.96 -16.14
N SER A 221 29.47 -3.15 -16.70
CA SER A 221 28.95 -4.40 -16.14
C SER A 221 30.01 -5.06 -15.28
N VAL A 222 29.59 -5.54 -14.12
CA VAL A 222 30.43 -6.28 -13.17
C VAL A 222 29.75 -7.62 -12.88
N GLU A 223 30.52 -8.70 -12.91
CA GLU A 223 29.97 -10.01 -12.55
C GLU A 223 30.16 -10.27 -11.05
N ILE A 224 29.08 -10.74 -10.43
CA ILE A 224 29.09 -11.27 -9.07
C ILE A 224 28.50 -12.67 -9.08
N ALA A 225 28.93 -13.51 -8.16
CA ALA A 225 28.33 -14.83 -7.95
C ALA A 225 26.98 -14.68 -7.22
N PRO A 226 25.97 -15.52 -7.51
CA PRO A 226 24.81 -15.66 -6.64
C PRO A 226 25.24 -15.99 -5.20
N GLY A 227 24.47 -15.55 -4.23
CA GLY A 227 24.77 -15.77 -2.82
C GLY A 227 24.26 -14.68 -1.91
N ARG A 228 24.84 -14.62 -0.70
CA ARG A 228 24.54 -13.60 0.28
C ARG A 228 25.50 -12.43 0.12
N HIS A 229 24.93 -11.23 0.01
CA HIS A 229 25.70 -10.00 -0.16
C HIS A 229 25.13 -8.93 0.77
N ASP A 230 26.01 -8.14 1.36
CA ASP A 230 25.59 -6.92 2.03
C ASP A 230 24.92 -6.02 0.98
N THR A 231 23.69 -5.58 1.26
CA THR A 231 22.87 -4.96 0.24
C THR A 231 22.16 -3.74 0.81
N ILE A 232 22.33 -2.61 0.17
CA ILE A 232 21.51 -1.42 0.40
C ILE A 232 20.22 -1.60 -0.39
N LEU A 233 19.10 -1.68 0.30
CA LEU A 233 17.79 -1.58 -0.29
C LEU A 233 17.34 -0.12 -0.31
N SER A 234 16.83 0.36 -1.44
CA SER A 234 16.20 1.68 -1.51
C SER A 234 14.97 1.77 -0.60
N PRO A 235 14.48 2.98 -0.26
CA PRO A 235 13.23 3.12 0.50
C PRO A 235 12.06 2.37 -0.12
N SER A 236 11.93 2.37 -1.46
CA SER A 236 10.90 1.63 -2.20
C SER A 236 11.00 0.12 -1.98
N ALA A 237 12.21 -0.45 -2.10
CA ALA A 237 12.45 -1.87 -1.89
C ALA A 237 12.23 -2.30 -0.43
N VAL A 238 12.61 -1.46 0.54
CA VAL A 238 12.29 -1.69 1.96
C VAL A 238 10.78 -1.68 2.17
N ALA A 239 10.07 -0.69 1.62
CA ALA A 239 8.63 -0.58 1.75
C ALA A 239 7.89 -1.78 1.13
N ASP A 240 8.33 -2.30 -0.02
CA ASP A 240 7.77 -3.50 -0.63
C ASP A 240 7.82 -4.71 0.32
N MET A 241 8.93 -4.93 1.01
CA MET A 241 9.08 -6.00 1.99
C MET A 241 8.20 -5.79 3.23
N LEU A 242 8.08 -4.54 3.70
CA LEU A 242 7.27 -4.20 4.88
C LEU A 242 5.77 -4.28 4.63
N VAL A 243 5.30 -3.92 3.44
CA VAL A 243 3.89 -4.08 3.07
C VAL A 243 3.52 -5.56 3.12
N TYR A 244 4.36 -6.45 2.59
CA TYR A 244 4.11 -7.89 2.68
C TYR A 244 4.16 -8.41 4.13
N LEU A 245 5.08 -7.90 4.95
CA LEU A 245 5.14 -8.20 6.39
C LEU A 245 3.81 -7.85 7.08
N LEU A 246 3.27 -6.65 6.82
CA LEU A 246 1.98 -6.21 7.37
C LEU A 246 0.84 -7.13 6.92
N TRP A 247 0.78 -7.48 5.63
CA TRP A 247 -0.26 -8.37 5.08
C TRP A 247 -0.19 -9.81 5.61
N SER A 248 0.93 -10.18 6.23
CA SER A 248 1.14 -11.50 6.86
C SER A 248 1.01 -11.47 8.39
N SER A 249 0.64 -10.32 8.97
CA SER A 249 0.67 -10.09 10.42
C SER A 249 -0.65 -10.40 11.14
N SER A 250 -1.47 -11.35 10.65
CA SER A 250 -2.70 -11.79 11.31
C SER A 250 -2.43 -12.41 12.69
N ALA A 251 -2.99 -11.84 13.75
CA ALA A 251 -2.91 -12.38 15.11
C ALA A 251 -3.57 -13.76 15.21
N ARG A 252 -4.71 -13.97 14.53
CA ARG A 252 -5.40 -15.24 14.46
C ARG A 252 -4.55 -16.32 13.81
N ASP A 253 -4.00 -16.04 12.61
CA ASP A 253 -3.17 -17.01 11.90
C ASP A 253 -1.88 -17.32 12.65
N ALA A 254 -1.32 -16.32 13.35
CA ALA A 254 -0.17 -16.52 14.22
C ALA A 254 -0.49 -17.44 15.40
N ALA A 255 -1.62 -17.24 16.09
CA ALA A 255 -2.04 -18.07 17.20
C ALA A 255 -2.32 -19.52 16.77
N GLU A 256 -2.80 -19.72 15.55
CA GLU A 256 -3.08 -21.03 14.95
C GLU A 256 -1.84 -21.71 14.34
N GLY A 257 -0.64 -21.13 14.47
CA GLY A 257 0.62 -21.75 14.02
C GLY A 257 0.89 -21.64 12.52
N ARG A 258 0.25 -20.68 11.82
CA ARG A 258 0.28 -20.58 10.35
C ARG A 258 1.28 -19.57 9.80
N THR A 259 1.81 -18.67 10.60
CA THR A 259 2.68 -17.57 10.14
C THR A 259 4.02 -17.54 10.85
N VAL A 260 4.93 -16.70 10.36
CA VAL A 260 6.24 -16.41 10.98
C VAL A 260 6.10 -15.83 12.40
N PHE A 261 4.95 -15.27 12.73
CA PHE A 261 4.63 -14.71 14.04
C PHE A 261 4.04 -15.73 15.01
N SER A 262 3.98 -17.01 14.63
CA SER A 262 3.57 -18.11 15.48
C SER A 262 4.67 -18.52 16.44
N ARG A 263 4.33 -18.80 17.69
CA ARG A 263 5.26 -19.33 18.67
C ARG A 263 5.20 -20.86 18.70
N PRO A 264 6.33 -21.57 18.71
CA PRO A 264 6.34 -23.00 18.92
C PRO A 264 5.60 -23.37 20.22
N GLY A 265 4.65 -24.31 20.13
CA GLY A 265 3.82 -24.70 21.29
C GLY A 265 2.55 -23.88 21.48
N GLY A 266 2.27 -22.91 20.60
CA GLY A 266 1.03 -22.13 20.57
C GLY A 266 1.20 -20.67 20.96
N GLY A 267 0.25 -19.85 20.52
CA GLY A 267 0.25 -18.40 20.74
C GLY A 267 1.10 -17.63 19.72
N THR A 268 1.24 -16.33 19.98
CA THR A 268 1.93 -15.41 19.07
C THR A 268 3.31 -15.00 19.60
N ARG A 269 4.15 -14.47 18.71
CA ARG A 269 5.47 -13.91 19.07
C ARG A 269 5.41 -12.47 19.57
N VAL A 270 4.21 -11.91 19.83
CA VAL A 270 4.10 -10.58 20.49
C VAL A 270 4.87 -10.63 21.81
N GLY A 271 5.76 -9.64 22.01
CA GLY A 271 6.72 -9.59 23.10
C GLY A 271 8.11 -10.15 22.76
N ASP A 272 8.31 -10.77 21.58
CA ASP A 272 9.63 -11.21 21.14
C ASP A 272 10.39 -10.08 20.44
N THR A 273 11.70 -10.03 20.65
CA THR A 273 12.61 -9.15 19.88
C THR A 273 12.81 -9.75 18.49
N LEU A 274 12.49 -8.99 17.45
CA LEU A 274 12.70 -9.37 16.05
C LEU A 274 14.07 -8.90 15.53
N THR A 275 14.56 -7.78 16.04
CA THR A 275 15.82 -7.17 15.63
C THR A 275 16.49 -6.47 16.81
N ALA A 276 17.84 -6.45 16.81
CA ALA A 276 18.60 -5.68 17.78
C ALA A 276 18.73 -4.18 17.41
N ALA A 277 18.46 -3.84 16.13
CA ALA A 277 18.43 -2.45 15.70
C ALA A 277 17.16 -1.75 16.28
N PRO A 278 17.25 -0.49 16.76
CA PRO A 278 16.11 0.24 17.31
C PRO A 278 15.16 0.71 16.21
N LEU A 279 14.54 -0.27 15.53
CA LEU A 279 13.56 -0.07 14.48
C LEU A 279 12.16 -0.01 15.07
N THR A 280 11.38 0.99 14.62
CA THR A 280 9.99 1.16 15.02
C THR A 280 9.11 1.20 13.76
N LEU A 281 8.12 0.28 13.68
CA LEU A 281 7.17 0.17 12.59
C LEU A 281 5.78 0.56 13.10
N THR A 282 5.19 1.59 12.51
CA THR A 282 3.92 2.16 12.96
C THR A 282 2.94 2.37 11.81
N SER A 283 1.67 2.46 12.17
CA SER A 283 0.59 2.97 11.32
C SER A 283 -0.24 3.98 12.13
N ASP A 284 -0.45 5.17 11.57
CA ASP A 284 -1.33 6.19 12.16
C ASP A 284 -2.23 6.77 11.05
N PRO A 285 -3.56 6.64 11.15
CA PRO A 285 -4.45 7.23 10.15
C PRO A 285 -4.39 8.76 10.09
N ARG A 286 -3.79 9.39 11.12
CA ARG A 286 -3.62 10.86 11.21
C ARG A 286 -2.20 11.32 10.89
N ASP A 287 -1.33 10.42 10.44
CA ASP A 287 0.02 10.80 9.98
C ASP A 287 -0.11 11.87 8.88
N PRO A 288 0.50 13.05 9.03
CA PRO A 288 0.31 14.17 8.09
C PRO A 288 0.84 13.89 6.68
N GLU A 289 1.82 12.99 6.55
CA GLU A 289 2.38 12.58 5.26
C GLU A 289 1.67 11.35 4.68
N LEU A 290 1.13 10.47 5.53
CA LEU A 290 0.52 9.19 5.17
C LEU A 290 -0.94 9.07 5.67
N PRO A 291 -1.79 10.11 5.57
CA PRO A 291 -3.14 10.04 6.13
C PRO A 291 -3.95 8.94 5.46
N SER A 292 -4.76 8.24 6.24
CA SER A 292 -5.66 7.20 5.75
C SER A 292 -7.02 7.28 6.45
N SER A 293 -7.96 6.39 6.09
CA SER A 293 -9.27 6.37 6.76
C SER A 293 -9.11 6.22 8.27
N PRO A 294 -9.80 7.06 9.07
CA PRO A 294 -9.75 6.97 10.53
C PRO A 294 -10.70 5.90 11.10
N PHE A 295 -11.35 5.12 10.26
CA PHE A 295 -12.26 4.03 10.63
C PHE A 295 -12.16 2.87 9.64
N VAL A 296 -12.54 1.68 10.10
CA VAL A 296 -12.55 0.48 9.27
C VAL A 296 -13.58 0.60 8.16
N THR A 297 -13.14 0.34 6.93
CA THR A 297 -13.95 0.36 5.71
C THR A 297 -14.08 -1.02 5.06
N SER A 298 -13.48 -2.06 5.63
CA SER A 298 -13.53 -3.43 5.08
C SER A 298 -14.95 -3.98 5.14
N THR A 299 -15.46 -4.39 3.99
CA THR A 299 -16.80 -4.97 3.83
C THR A 299 -16.79 -6.49 3.70
N TRP A 300 -15.62 -7.12 3.86
CA TRP A 300 -15.43 -8.58 3.81
C TRP A 300 -14.72 -9.07 5.05
N SER A 301 -14.85 -10.37 5.33
CA SER A 301 -14.21 -11.02 6.46
C SER A 301 -13.08 -11.96 6.02
N SER A 302 -11.99 -11.94 6.78
CA SER A 302 -10.81 -12.79 6.64
C SER A 302 -10.15 -13.01 8.02
N SER A 303 -8.94 -13.53 8.05
CA SER A 303 -8.15 -13.57 9.30
C SER A 303 -7.64 -12.19 9.74
N MET A 304 -7.68 -11.19 8.86
CA MET A 304 -7.15 -9.83 9.11
C MET A 304 -8.21 -8.74 9.07
N SER A 305 -9.42 -9.04 8.63
CA SER A 305 -10.51 -8.08 8.50
C SER A 305 -11.84 -8.71 8.86
N SER A 306 -12.80 -7.90 9.29
CA SER A 306 -14.18 -8.33 9.52
C SER A 306 -15.14 -7.25 9.04
N ALA A 307 -16.15 -7.66 8.27
CA ALA A 307 -17.23 -6.75 7.87
C ALA A 307 -18.08 -6.29 9.06
N PHE A 308 -18.06 -7.04 10.17
CA PHE A 308 -18.70 -6.61 11.42
C PHE A 308 -17.96 -5.46 12.12
N ASP A 309 -16.69 -5.19 11.74
CA ASP A 309 -15.88 -4.09 12.27
C ASP A 309 -16.07 -2.77 11.51
N LEU A 310 -16.93 -2.74 10.49
CA LEU A 310 -17.24 -1.51 9.73
C LEU A 310 -17.54 -0.32 10.65
N GLY A 311 -16.80 0.77 10.45
CA GLY A 311 -16.93 1.99 11.24
C GLY A 311 -16.19 1.97 12.57
N LEU A 312 -15.48 0.89 12.93
CA LEU A 312 -14.65 0.87 14.13
C LEU A 312 -13.55 1.95 14.00
N PRO A 313 -13.41 2.86 14.99
CA PRO A 313 -12.37 3.88 14.94
C PRO A 313 -10.97 3.25 14.94
N LEU A 314 -10.11 3.71 14.05
CA LEU A 314 -8.71 3.33 14.01
C LEU A 314 -7.87 4.24 14.91
N GLN A 315 -6.93 3.66 15.64
CA GLN A 315 -6.01 4.37 16.52
C GLN A 315 -4.58 4.13 16.06
N PRO A 316 -3.66 5.09 16.29
CA PRO A 316 -2.25 4.86 16.05
C PRO A 316 -1.79 3.55 16.65
N THR A 317 -1.13 2.73 15.87
CA THR A 317 -0.69 1.39 16.25
C THR A 317 0.80 1.23 15.98
N SER A 318 1.54 0.74 16.98
CA SER A 318 2.91 0.28 16.80
C SER A 318 2.91 -1.22 16.61
N TRP A 319 3.40 -1.67 15.48
CA TRP A 319 3.58 -3.08 15.15
C TRP A 319 4.88 -3.62 15.73
N ILE A 320 5.93 -2.81 15.61
CA ILE A 320 7.27 -3.05 16.16
C ILE A 320 7.69 -1.77 16.87
N THR A 321 8.22 -1.87 18.09
CA THR A 321 8.79 -0.74 18.84
C THR A 321 10.18 -1.10 19.28
N ASP A 322 11.20 -0.34 18.87
CA ASP A 322 12.61 -0.57 19.21
C ASP A 322 13.03 -2.04 18.99
N GLY A 323 12.61 -2.62 17.88
CA GLY A 323 12.89 -4.00 17.51
C GLY A 323 12.01 -5.06 18.17
N LEU A 324 11.14 -4.70 19.11
CA LEU A 324 10.20 -5.60 19.79
C LEU A 324 8.88 -5.70 19.01
N LEU A 325 8.38 -6.90 18.71
CA LEU A 325 7.04 -7.09 18.15
C LEU A 325 5.99 -6.75 19.20
N THR A 326 5.25 -5.66 18.99
CA THR A 326 4.30 -5.13 19.98
C THR A 326 2.85 -5.44 19.66
N SER A 327 2.50 -5.57 18.38
CA SER A 327 1.13 -5.84 17.95
C SER A 327 1.09 -6.68 16.67
N LEU A 328 -0.02 -7.36 16.47
CA LEU A 328 -0.41 -8.02 15.24
C LEU A 328 -1.81 -7.56 14.84
N VAL A 329 -2.13 -7.64 13.55
CA VAL A 329 -3.46 -7.26 13.05
C VAL A 329 -4.51 -8.21 13.62
N SER A 330 -5.54 -7.65 14.25
CA SER A 330 -6.67 -8.40 14.80
C SER A 330 -7.99 -7.69 14.58
N THR A 331 -9.04 -8.47 14.32
CA THR A 331 -10.44 -8.03 14.32
C THR A 331 -10.98 -8.03 15.76
N ARG A 332 -12.14 -7.42 16.01
CA ARG A 332 -12.79 -7.50 17.32
C ARG A 332 -13.02 -8.98 17.74
N HIS A 333 -13.41 -9.82 16.78
CA HIS A 333 -13.63 -11.23 17.03
C HIS A 333 -12.34 -11.95 17.46
N SER A 334 -11.31 -11.90 16.60
CA SER A 334 -10.05 -12.60 16.91
C SER A 334 -9.34 -12.02 18.14
N ALA A 335 -9.49 -10.74 18.43
CA ALA A 335 -8.96 -10.11 19.63
C ALA A 335 -9.66 -10.64 20.91
N ALA A 336 -11.00 -10.81 20.85
CA ALA A 336 -11.76 -11.39 21.96
C ALA A 336 -11.33 -12.85 22.23
N ASP A 337 -11.16 -13.66 21.19
CA ASP A 337 -10.70 -15.05 21.30
C ASP A 337 -9.29 -15.15 21.91
N LEU A 338 -8.42 -14.19 21.58
CA LEU A 338 -7.04 -14.15 22.07
C LEU A 338 -6.88 -13.40 23.40
N GLY A 339 -7.93 -12.74 23.89
CA GLY A 339 -7.88 -11.93 25.12
C GLY A 339 -7.00 -10.68 25.00
N VAL A 340 -6.93 -10.07 23.81
CA VAL A 340 -6.14 -8.86 23.54
C VAL A 340 -7.03 -7.73 23.06
N ALA A 341 -6.49 -6.50 22.96
CA ALA A 341 -7.18 -5.39 22.31
C ALA A 341 -7.24 -5.58 20.79
N ALA A 342 -8.35 -5.17 20.16
CA ALA A 342 -8.46 -5.20 18.71
C ALA A 342 -7.50 -4.17 18.09
N THR A 343 -6.73 -4.60 17.10
CA THR A 343 -5.78 -3.80 16.33
C THR A 343 -6.05 -4.00 14.84
N PRO A 344 -7.12 -3.38 14.29
CA PRO A 344 -7.43 -3.51 12.87
C PRO A 344 -6.29 -2.98 11.99
N MET A 345 -6.20 -3.50 10.78
CA MET A 345 -5.23 -3.03 9.81
C MET A 345 -5.49 -1.56 9.44
N ILE A 346 -4.41 -0.79 9.35
CA ILE A 346 -4.40 0.62 8.95
C ILE A 346 -3.65 0.73 7.63
N ASP A 347 -4.22 1.47 6.70
CA ASP A 347 -3.67 1.67 5.35
C ASP A 347 -2.65 2.82 5.35
N GLY A 348 -1.50 2.58 5.92
CA GLY A 348 -0.36 3.48 6.04
C GLY A 348 0.73 2.83 6.88
N LEU A 349 1.98 2.95 6.48
CA LEU A 349 3.08 2.24 7.13
C LEU A 349 4.35 3.10 7.17
N ARG A 350 4.90 3.29 8.36
CA ARG A 350 6.13 4.06 8.59
C ARG A 350 7.14 3.22 9.35
N LEU A 351 8.30 2.99 8.74
CA LEU A 351 9.48 2.45 9.43
C LEU A 351 10.42 3.59 9.80
N THR A 352 10.81 3.66 11.06
CA THR A 352 11.85 4.57 11.55
C THR A 352 12.98 3.79 12.20
N HIS A 353 14.18 4.32 12.15
CA HIS A 353 15.36 3.84 12.87
C HIS A 353 15.88 5.00 13.72
N ALA A 354 16.07 4.78 15.02
CA ALA A 354 16.48 5.86 15.93
C ALA A 354 17.86 6.46 15.54
N ASP A 355 18.73 5.64 14.95
CA ASP A 355 20.09 6.04 14.52
C ASP A 355 20.15 6.36 13.01
N GLY A 356 19.03 6.35 12.30
CA GLY A 356 18.95 6.62 10.87
C GLY A 356 19.39 8.04 10.53
N ARG A 357 20.22 8.20 9.49
CA ARG A 357 20.81 9.49 9.16
C ARG A 357 21.14 9.69 7.68
N GLY A 358 20.93 10.90 7.22
CA GLY A 358 21.24 11.32 5.86
C GLY A 358 20.37 10.64 4.79
N SER A 359 20.78 10.73 3.56
CA SER A 359 20.07 10.20 2.38
C SER A 359 20.53 8.79 2.00
N LEU A 360 19.90 8.21 0.95
CA LEU A 360 20.38 6.99 0.29
C LEU A 360 21.84 7.18 -0.20
N ASP A 361 22.16 8.31 -0.81
CA ASP A 361 23.52 8.58 -1.30
C ASP A 361 24.52 8.67 -0.14
N ASP A 362 24.10 9.21 1.02
CA ASP A 362 24.92 9.20 2.22
C ASP A 362 25.18 7.78 2.74
N LEU A 363 24.17 6.90 2.67
CA LEU A 363 24.32 5.49 3.02
C LEU A 363 25.28 4.77 2.06
N VAL A 364 25.19 5.04 0.76
CA VAL A 364 26.12 4.51 -0.24
C VAL A 364 27.55 4.98 0.07
N ARG A 365 27.76 6.30 0.33
CA ARG A 365 29.10 6.86 0.62
C ARG A 365 29.78 6.27 1.85
N ARG A 366 29.03 5.80 2.84
CA ARG A 366 29.60 5.17 4.04
C ARG A 366 29.62 3.63 4.00
N THR A 367 29.25 3.04 2.86
CA THR A 367 29.30 1.58 2.64
C THR A 367 30.60 1.22 1.93
N GLU A 368 31.47 0.46 2.60
CA GLU A 368 32.78 0.06 2.04
C GLU A 368 32.59 -0.88 0.84
N ARG A 369 31.73 -1.89 0.99
CA ARG A 369 31.38 -2.82 -0.08
C ARG A 369 29.99 -3.39 0.12
N GLY A 370 29.21 -3.43 -0.96
CA GLY A 370 27.86 -3.97 -0.95
C GLY A 370 27.20 -3.85 -2.31
N LEU A 371 25.93 -4.18 -2.35
CA LEU A 371 25.09 -3.96 -3.53
C LEU A 371 24.07 -2.85 -3.23
N LEU A 372 23.70 -2.07 -4.22
CA LEU A 372 22.54 -1.19 -4.18
C LEU A 372 21.44 -1.80 -5.04
N VAL A 373 20.29 -2.10 -4.45
CA VAL A 373 19.07 -2.56 -5.12
C VAL A 373 18.05 -1.44 -5.08
N THR A 374 17.68 -0.90 -6.24
CA THR A 374 16.78 0.25 -6.33
C THR A 374 15.31 -0.14 -6.27
N CYS A 375 14.94 -1.32 -6.76
CA CYS A 375 13.58 -1.82 -6.64
C CYS A 375 13.50 -3.35 -6.68
N LEU A 376 12.44 -3.87 -6.09
CA LEU A 376 12.06 -5.27 -6.13
C LEU A 376 10.84 -5.45 -7.04
N TRP A 377 10.64 -6.67 -7.54
CA TRP A 377 9.56 -6.99 -8.45
C TRP A 377 9.14 -8.46 -8.34
N TYR A 378 7.88 -8.74 -8.63
CA TYR A 378 7.35 -10.10 -8.69
C TYR A 378 7.50 -10.86 -7.36
N ILE A 379 7.22 -10.16 -6.25
CA ILE A 379 7.34 -10.70 -4.90
C ILE A 379 6.23 -11.73 -4.65
N ARG A 380 6.59 -12.92 -4.21
CA ARG A 380 5.65 -14.02 -3.91
C ARG A 380 6.09 -14.75 -2.63
N GLU A 381 5.13 -15.16 -1.84
CA GLU A 381 5.37 -16.00 -0.69
C GLU A 381 5.69 -17.44 -1.10
N VAL A 382 6.72 -18.00 -0.49
CA VAL A 382 7.13 -19.39 -0.67
C VAL A 382 6.70 -20.22 0.53
N ASP A 383 6.85 -19.68 1.74
CA ASP A 383 6.50 -20.36 2.98
C ASP A 383 5.99 -19.36 4.02
N PRO A 384 4.71 -19.41 4.40
CA PRO A 384 4.12 -18.49 5.36
C PRO A 384 4.69 -18.64 6.78
N ARG A 385 5.18 -19.83 7.14
CA ARG A 385 5.71 -20.08 8.49
C ARG A 385 7.03 -19.41 8.76
N THR A 386 7.79 -19.16 7.72
CA THR A 386 9.05 -18.40 7.78
C THR A 386 8.92 -17.04 7.15
N LEU A 387 7.79 -16.79 6.48
CA LEU A 387 7.54 -15.66 5.58
C LEU A 387 8.67 -15.52 4.56
N LEU A 388 9.15 -16.67 4.04
CA LEU A 388 10.13 -16.66 2.97
C LEU A 388 9.49 -16.11 1.70
N LEU A 389 9.98 -14.97 1.25
CA LEU A 389 9.57 -14.35 -0.01
C LEU A 389 10.62 -14.65 -1.08
N THR A 390 10.14 -14.87 -2.30
CA THR A 390 10.95 -14.87 -3.53
C THR A 390 10.49 -13.74 -4.42
N GLY A 391 11.39 -13.19 -5.20
CA GLY A 391 11.09 -12.15 -6.19
C GLY A 391 12.30 -11.89 -7.07
N LEU A 392 12.23 -10.82 -7.83
CA LEU A 392 13.28 -10.37 -8.73
C LEU A 392 13.75 -8.98 -8.32
N THR A 393 15.03 -8.69 -8.48
CA THR A 393 15.51 -7.32 -8.58
C THR A 393 15.24 -6.83 -10.00
N ARG A 394 15.06 -5.52 -10.16
CA ARG A 394 14.77 -4.93 -11.47
C ARG A 394 15.27 -3.49 -11.56
N ASP A 395 15.50 -3.01 -12.79
CA ASP A 395 15.79 -1.61 -13.14
C ASP A 395 16.93 -0.97 -12.34
N GLY A 396 17.86 -1.77 -11.80
CA GLY A 396 19.05 -1.25 -11.14
C GLY A 396 19.52 -2.08 -9.95
N VAL A 397 20.54 -2.91 -10.21
CA VAL A 397 21.36 -3.52 -9.17
C VAL A 397 22.79 -3.13 -9.43
N TYR A 398 23.42 -2.50 -8.47
CA TYR A 398 24.74 -1.90 -8.64
C TYR A 398 25.70 -2.39 -7.57
N LEU A 399 26.99 -2.56 -7.95
CA LEU A 399 28.07 -2.79 -6.99
C LEU A 399 28.52 -1.46 -6.40
N VAL A 400 28.62 -1.41 -5.08
CA VAL A 400 29.21 -0.32 -4.32
C VAL A 400 30.56 -0.78 -3.77
N GLU A 401 31.61 -0.01 -4.03
CA GLU A 401 32.96 -0.21 -3.46
C GLU A 401 33.55 1.14 -3.06
N GLY A 402 34.10 1.23 -1.83
CA GLY A 402 34.73 2.45 -1.31
C GLY A 402 33.77 3.65 -1.26
N GLY A 403 32.48 3.42 -1.03
CA GLY A 403 31.46 4.47 -0.99
C GLY A 403 30.99 4.99 -2.33
N GLU A 404 31.34 4.33 -3.44
CA GLU A 404 30.96 4.72 -4.80
C GLU A 404 30.29 3.57 -5.55
N VAL A 405 29.33 3.89 -6.42
CA VAL A 405 28.77 2.90 -7.36
C VAL A 405 29.73 2.68 -8.51
N VAL A 406 30.24 1.45 -8.64
CA VAL A 406 31.28 1.11 -9.63
C VAL A 406 30.75 0.43 -10.88
N GLY A 407 29.51 -0.03 -10.90
CA GLY A 407 28.88 -0.61 -12.09
C GLY A 407 27.64 -1.42 -11.79
N SER A 408 26.94 -1.87 -12.83
CA SER A 408 25.76 -2.73 -12.74
C SER A 408 26.15 -4.21 -12.70
N VAL A 409 25.45 -4.99 -11.87
CA VAL A 409 25.67 -6.43 -11.73
C VAL A 409 24.58 -7.29 -12.41
N GLY A 410 23.58 -6.65 -13.01
CA GLY A 410 22.42 -7.34 -13.60
C GLY A 410 21.35 -7.69 -12.56
N ASN A 411 20.34 -8.42 -12.97
CA ASN A 411 19.22 -8.77 -12.11
C ASN A 411 19.35 -10.16 -11.51
N TYR A 412 18.76 -10.33 -10.35
CA TYR A 412 18.78 -11.58 -9.58
C TYR A 412 17.41 -11.93 -9.04
N ARG A 413 17.17 -13.21 -8.84
CA ARG A 413 16.14 -13.70 -7.94
C ARG A 413 16.64 -13.57 -6.51
N PHE A 414 15.81 -13.04 -5.62
CA PHE A 414 16.07 -13.05 -4.19
C PHE A 414 15.17 -14.08 -3.47
N ASN A 415 15.65 -14.55 -2.32
CA ASN A 415 14.88 -15.37 -1.37
C ASN A 415 15.22 -14.88 0.03
N VAL A 416 14.34 -14.06 0.61
CA VAL A 416 14.55 -13.39 1.91
C VAL A 416 13.22 -13.27 2.65
N SER A 417 13.24 -13.51 3.96
CA SER A 417 12.13 -13.17 4.85
C SER A 417 12.21 -11.70 5.27
N PRO A 418 11.12 -10.92 5.24
CA PRO A 418 11.11 -9.56 5.80
C PRO A 418 11.51 -9.51 7.28
N VAL A 419 11.22 -10.55 8.06
CA VAL A 419 11.63 -10.65 9.47
C VAL A 419 13.16 -10.80 9.57
N ASP A 420 13.74 -11.67 8.73
CA ASP A 420 15.20 -11.83 8.68
C ASP A 420 15.87 -10.56 8.15
N MET A 421 15.25 -9.88 7.17
CA MET A 421 15.73 -8.59 6.66
C MET A 421 15.83 -7.56 7.81
N LEU A 422 14.78 -7.41 8.63
CA LEU A 422 14.81 -6.49 9.76
C LEU A 422 15.87 -6.87 10.80
N ALA A 423 16.05 -8.17 11.06
CA ALA A 423 17.07 -8.67 11.99
C ALA A 423 18.52 -8.37 11.53
N GLN A 424 18.72 -8.16 10.23
CA GLN A 424 20.02 -7.98 9.60
C GLN A 424 20.30 -6.53 9.17
N VAL A 425 19.47 -5.57 9.60
CA VAL A 425 19.73 -4.13 9.38
C VAL A 425 21.00 -3.70 10.14
N ARG A 426 21.95 -3.10 9.42
CA ARG A 426 23.21 -2.59 9.97
C ARG A 426 23.24 -1.07 10.05
N ASP A 427 22.69 -0.39 9.07
CA ASP A 427 22.66 1.07 8.97
C ASP A 427 21.46 1.49 8.12
N THR A 428 20.97 2.72 8.29
CA THR A 428 19.87 3.26 7.49
C THR A 428 20.07 4.73 7.18
N SER A 429 19.41 5.20 6.14
CA SER A 429 19.15 6.62 5.93
C SER A 429 18.09 7.15 6.89
N GLU A 430 17.78 8.44 6.81
CA GLU A 430 16.55 8.99 7.36
C GLU A 430 15.33 8.41 6.66
N THR A 431 14.20 8.32 7.39
CA THR A 431 12.92 7.88 6.85
C THR A 431 12.32 8.97 5.96
N ALA A 432 11.83 8.58 4.80
CA ALA A 432 11.12 9.48 3.88
C ALA A 432 9.89 8.78 3.26
N PRO A 433 8.85 9.54 2.88
CA PRO A 433 7.75 9.02 2.08
C PRO A 433 8.28 8.37 0.80
N THR A 434 7.73 7.20 0.46
CA THR A 434 8.17 6.41 -0.69
C THR A 434 7.00 5.69 -1.34
N LEU A 435 7.16 5.32 -2.61
CA LEU A 435 6.24 4.46 -3.32
C LEU A 435 6.79 3.02 -3.30
N PRO A 436 6.10 2.06 -2.66
CA PRO A 436 6.43 0.65 -2.83
C PRO A 436 6.12 0.25 -4.28
N ARG A 437 7.14 -0.13 -5.04
CA ARG A 437 6.95 -0.34 -6.48
C ARG A 437 6.06 -1.54 -6.81
N GLU A 438 6.29 -2.66 -6.15
CA GLU A 438 5.52 -3.90 -6.38
C GLU A 438 4.06 -3.74 -5.97
N TRP A 439 3.81 -2.97 -4.91
CA TRP A 439 2.49 -2.83 -4.30
C TRP A 439 1.82 -1.49 -4.58
N GLY A 440 2.40 -0.64 -5.41
CA GLY A 440 1.93 0.73 -5.65
C GLY A 440 0.48 0.84 -6.13
N ASP A 441 -0.09 -0.21 -6.73
CA ASP A 441 -1.52 -0.26 -7.10
C ASP A 441 -2.44 -0.54 -5.90
N TYR A 442 -1.89 -1.02 -4.79
CA TYR A 442 -2.66 -1.47 -3.62
C TYR A 442 -2.31 -0.74 -2.34
N PHE A 443 -1.11 -0.19 -2.26
CA PHE A 443 -0.57 0.43 -1.04
C PHE A 443 0.38 1.58 -1.39
N THR A 444 -0.11 2.81 -1.32
CA THR A 444 0.65 4.02 -1.71
C THR A 444 1.17 4.82 -0.52
N ARG A 445 0.74 4.52 0.70
CA ARG A 445 1.03 5.28 1.91
C ARG A 445 2.13 4.61 2.73
N ALA A 446 3.36 4.74 2.26
CA ALA A 446 4.53 4.19 2.93
C ALA A 446 5.60 5.25 3.15
N ALA A 447 6.31 5.15 4.27
CA ALA A 447 7.55 5.86 4.53
C ALA A 447 8.57 4.89 5.10
N ALA A 448 9.74 4.86 4.51
CA ALA A 448 10.83 3.97 4.91
C ALA A 448 12.20 4.64 4.71
N PRO A 449 13.22 4.24 5.48
CA PRO A 449 14.60 4.57 5.16
C PRO A 449 15.13 3.66 4.06
N ALA A 450 16.19 4.05 3.37
CA ALA A 450 17.09 3.08 2.74
C ALA A 450 17.80 2.29 3.85
N ALA A 451 18.05 1.00 3.64
CA ALA A 451 18.64 0.14 4.66
C ALA A 451 19.77 -0.73 4.13
N LEU A 452 20.89 -0.76 4.83
CA LEU A 452 21.98 -1.70 4.59
C LEU A 452 21.66 -3.00 5.34
N ILE A 453 21.45 -4.05 4.58
CA ILE A 453 21.08 -5.39 5.07
C ILE A 453 22.29 -6.31 4.93
N GLU A 454 22.74 -6.93 6.03
CA GLU A 454 23.78 -7.93 6.00
C GLU A 454 23.31 -9.22 5.33
N GLY A 455 24.05 -9.68 4.34
CA GLY A 455 23.84 -10.99 3.74
C GLY A 455 22.47 -11.19 3.07
N PHE A 456 21.90 -10.19 2.39
CA PHE A 456 20.72 -10.33 1.57
C PHE A 456 20.94 -11.40 0.49
N ASN A 457 20.01 -12.38 0.38
CA ASN A 457 20.23 -13.55 -0.45
C ASN A 457 19.75 -13.34 -1.89
N LEU A 458 20.70 -13.21 -2.81
CA LEU A 458 20.51 -13.22 -4.27
C LEU A 458 20.74 -14.62 -4.81
N SER A 459 19.70 -15.43 -4.92
CA SER A 459 19.79 -16.89 -5.10
C SER A 459 20.24 -17.34 -6.50
N THR A 460 19.80 -16.65 -7.53
CA THR A 460 20.13 -16.99 -8.93
C THR A 460 20.14 -15.74 -9.80
N ARG A 461 20.98 -15.71 -10.82
CA ARG A 461 20.94 -14.66 -11.85
C ARG A 461 19.66 -14.75 -12.66
N SER A 462 19.10 -13.61 -13.03
CA SER A 462 17.90 -13.49 -13.84
C SER A 462 18.23 -12.77 -15.15
N ASP A 463 17.75 -13.31 -16.27
CA ASP A 463 17.87 -12.68 -17.60
C ASP A 463 16.71 -11.68 -17.86
N ALA A 464 15.84 -11.43 -16.89
CA ALA A 464 14.77 -10.44 -17.00
C ALA A 464 15.38 -9.03 -17.06
N LEU A 465 14.97 -8.25 -18.06
CA LEU A 465 15.35 -6.85 -18.28
C LEU A 465 14.31 -5.94 -17.65
#